data_915cbf5725d22d059b2cdeae6dac4fc5
#
_entry.id   915cbf5725d22d059b2cdeae6dac4fc5
#
_cell.length_a   1.000
_cell.length_b   1.000
_cell.length_c   1.000
_cell.angle_alpha   90.00
_cell.angle_beta   90.00
_cell.angle_gamma   90.00
#
_symmetry.space_group_name_H-M   'P 1'
#
loop_
_entity.id
_entity.type
_entity.pdbx_description
1 polymer ?
#
loop_
_entity_poly.entity_id
_entity_poly.type
_entity_poly.pdbx_seq_one_letter_code
_entity_poly.pdbx_strand_id
1 'polypeptide(L)'
;MTIKTFQWIVNKLPYSEPFLFVDEILNVGEKSSEGIYTFKPDAAFYKGHFKDNPVTPGVLLTECCAQIGLVSLGIYLLGEESKIEDLVLKWSFYCLFFPEKGFVYNQNLFTLDFIS
;
A
#
# COMPACT_ATOMS: atom_id res chain seq x y z
N MET A 1 -18.72 18.75 1.81
CA MET A 1 -18.53 17.56 2.63
C MET A 1 -17.84 16.49 1.79
N THR A 2 -16.67 16.09 2.20
CA THR A 2 -15.87 15.12 1.45
C THR A 2 -16.30 13.72 1.82
N ILE A 3 -16.87 12.99 0.89
CA ILE A 3 -17.19 11.58 1.08
C ILE A 3 -15.91 10.80 0.78
N LYS A 4 -15.49 9.94 1.71
CA LYS A 4 -14.35 9.04 1.47
C LYS A 4 -14.74 7.98 0.44
N THR A 5 -14.52 8.31 -0.81
CA THR A 5 -14.95 7.49 -1.95
C THR A 5 -14.23 6.14 -2.04
N PHE A 6 -13.03 6.04 -1.44
CA PHE A 6 -12.17 4.85 -1.56
C PHE A 6 -11.93 4.11 -0.24
N GLN A 7 -12.69 4.42 0.81
CA GLN A 7 -12.56 3.73 2.09
C GLN A 7 -12.83 2.23 1.97
N TRP A 8 -13.69 1.83 1.05
CA TRP A 8 -13.98 0.42 0.80
C TRP A 8 -12.73 -0.37 0.38
N ILE A 9 -11.78 0.27 -0.31
CA ILE A 9 -10.50 -0.36 -0.69
C ILE A 9 -9.68 -0.64 0.56
N VAL A 10 -9.55 0.35 1.44
CA VAL A 10 -8.80 0.19 2.70
C VAL A 10 -9.41 -0.94 3.55
N ASN A 11 -10.73 -1.00 3.61
CA ASN A 11 -11.44 -2.03 4.36
C ASN A 11 -11.23 -3.44 3.78
N LYS A 12 -10.90 -3.54 2.51
CA LYS A 12 -10.63 -4.83 1.84
C LYS A 12 -9.16 -5.24 1.84
N LEU A 13 -8.25 -4.40 2.33
CA LEU A 13 -6.85 -4.77 2.41
C LEU A 13 -6.68 -6.01 3.30
N PRO A 14 -5.90 -7.02 2.84
CA PRO A 14 -5.72 -8.26 3.61
C PRO A 14 -4.72 -8.13 4.76
N TYR A 15 -4.56 -6.92 5.27
CA TYR A 15 -3.63 -6.60 6.33
C TYR A 15 -4.36 -6.10 7.57
N SER A 16 -3.76 -6.31 8.73
CA SER A 16 -4.21 -5.73 9.98
C SER A 16 -3.00 -5.18 10.74
N GLU A 17 -3.27 -4.31 11.72
CA GLU A 17 -2.21 -3.83 12.60
C GLU A 17 -1.46 -5.01 13.24
N PRO A 18 -0.13 -5.03 13.35
CA PRO A 18 0.78 -3.90 13.08
C PRO A 18 1.35 -3.83 11.65
N PHE A 19 0.79 -4.54 10.69
CA PHE A 19 1.31 -4.60 9.32
C PHE A 19 0.36 -3.97 8.28
N LEU A 20 -0.49 -3.05 8.71
CA LEU A 20 -1.32 -2.23 7.82
C LEU A 20 -0.67 -0.85 7.68
N PHE A 21 -0.20 -0.53 6.47
CA PHE A 21 0.53 0.70 6.16
C PHE A 21 -0.21 1.58 5.17
N VAL A 22 -1.52 1.72 5.36
CA VAL A 22 -2.37 2.62 4.57
C VAL A 22 -3.34 3.32 5.51
N ASP A 23 -3.27 4.65 5.57
CA ASP A 23 -4.26 5.45 6.30
C ASP A 23 -5.47 5.76 5.40
N GLU A 24 -5.19 6.21 4.18
CA GLU A 24 -6.23 6.66 3.27
C GLU A 24 -5.78 6.48 1.82
N ILE A 25 -6.71 6.08 0.95
CA ILE A 25 -6.52 6.14 -0.49
C ILE A 25 -7.16 7.45 -0.98
N LEU A 26 -6.35 8.31 -1.57
CA LEU A 26 -6.76 9.63 -2.02
C LEU A 26 -7.34 9.60 -3.43
N ASN A 27 -6.74 8.83 -4.31
CA ASN A 27 -7.16 8.70 -5.68
C ASN A 27 -6.74 7.34 -6.24
N VAL A 28 -7.57 6.77 -7.10
CA VAL A 28 -7.27 5.49 -7.76
C VAL A 28 -7.98 5.46 -9.10
N GLY A 29 -7.32 4.90 -10.11
CA GLY A 29 -7.83 4.75 -11.45
C GLY A 29 -7.35 3.45 -12.08
N GLU A 30 -7.42 3.33 -13.39
CA GLU A 30 -7.04 2.10 -14.08
C GLU A 30 -5.53 1.84 -14.08
N LYS A 31 -4.72 2.88 -13.90
CA LYS A 31 -3.25 2.81 -14.06
C LYS A 31 -2.47 3.27 -12.85
N SER A 32 -3.12 3.84 -11.84
CA SER A 32 -2.42 4.41 -10.69
C SER A 32 -3.27 4.36 -9.43
N SER A 33 -2.60 4.34 -8.29
CA SER A 33 -3.21 4.49 -6.98
C SER A 33 -2.36 5.43 -6.15
N GLU A 34 -3.02 6.31 -5.42
CA GLU A 34 -2.40 7.35 -4.62
C GLU A 34 -2.99 7.31 -3.21
N GLY A 35 -2.12 7.29 -2.21
CA GLY A 35 -2.56 7.22 -0.84
C GLY A 35 -1.54 7.76 0.13
N ILE A 36 -1.88 7.75 1.40
CA ILE A 36 -1.04 8.25 2.48
C ILE A 36 -0.98 7.27 3.63
N TYR A 37 0.16 7.26 4.30
CA TYR A 37 0.35 6.60 5.58
C TYR A 37 1.34 7.39 6.43
N THR A 38 1.01 7.58 7.72
CA THR A 38 1.89 8.22 8.69
C THR A 38 2.45 7.15 9.62
N PHE A 39 3.77 6.98 9.61
CA PHE A 39 4.45 6.07 10.53
C PHE A 39 4.38 6.63 11.94
N LYS A 40 3.94 5.80 12.89
CA LYS A 40 3.78 6.21 14.29
C LYS A 40 5.12 6.19 14.99
N PRO A 41 5.49 7.26 15.72
CA PRO A 41 6.80 7.33 16.40
C PRO A 41 7.02 6.24 17.45
N ASP A 42 5.96 5.69 18.01
CA ASP A 42 5.99 4.63 19.03
C ASP A 42 5.98 3.21 18.46
N ALA A 43 6.06 3.07 17.14
CA ALA A 43 6.12 1.76 16.51
C ALA A 43 7.34 0.97 16.99
N ALA A 44 7.13 -0.32 17.28
CA ALA A 44 8.13 -1.17 17.95
C ALA A 44 9.46 -1.27 17.18
N PHE A 45 9.43 -1.24 15.84
CA PHE A 45 10.64 -1.37 15.03
C PHE A 45 11.63 -0.21 15.20
N TYR A 46 11.17 0.98 15.64
CA TYR A 46 12.07 2.12 15.86
C TYR A 46 13.05 1.90 17.01
N LYS A 47 12.73 1.01 17.95
CA LYS A 47 13.62 0.67 19.07
C LYS A 47 14.88 -0.05 18.60
N GLY A 48 14.77 -0.79 17.50
CA GLY A 48 15.88 -1.57 16.97
C GLY A 48 16.49 -1.05 15.68
N HIS A 49 15.84 -0.10 15.03
CA HIS A 49 16.30 0.40 13.74
C HIS A 49 16.45 1.94 13.74
N PHE A 50 17.53 2.49 14.25
CA PHE A 50 18.66 1.80 14.83
C PHE A 50 18.70 2.04 16.34
N LYS A 51 19.54 1.29 17.07
CA LYS A 51 19.77 1.47 18.50
C LYS A 51 20.17 2.93 18.76
N ASP A 52 19.41 3.63 19.61
CA ASP A 52 19.60 5.04 19.97
C ASP A 52 19.48 6.05 18.80
N ASN A 53 19.06 5.60 17.60
CA ASN A 53 18.86 6.47 16.44
C ASN A 53 17.71 5.93 15.58
N PRO A 54 16.46 6.25 15.92
CA PRO A 54 15.30 5.71 15.18
C PRO A 54 15.23 6.24 13.75
N VAL A 55 15.19 5.34 12.80
CA VAL A 55 15.06 5.62 11.38
C VAL A 55 14.00 4.68 10.81
N THR A 56 13.13 5.18 9.95
CA THR A 56 12.12 4.34 9.31
C THR A 56 12.80 3.32 8.38
N PRO A 57 12.56 2.01 8.59
CA PRO A 57 13.18 0.99 7.74
C PRO A 57 12.75 1.11 6.28
N GLY A 58 13.73 1.07 5.36
CA GLY A 58 13.46 1.17 3.93
C GLY A 58 12.56 0.05 3.41
N VAL A 59 12.67 -1.15 3.99
CA VAL A 59 11.80 -2.28 3.62
C VAL A 59 10.33 -2.01 3.95
N LEU A 60 10.04 -1.26 5.02
CA LEU A 60 8.68 -0.87 5.37
C LEU A 60 8.15 0.26 4.47
N LEU A 61 9.02 1.14 4.01
CA LEU A 61 8.65 2.14 3.00
C LEU A 61 8.25 1.46 1.70
N THR A 62 9.00 0.46 1.27
CA THR A 62 8.67 -0.34 0.09
C THR A 62 7.34 -1.08 0.27
N GLU A 63 7.13 -1.68 1.43
CA GLU A 63 5.86 -2.36 1.74
C GLU A 63 4.69 -1.39 1.74
N CYS A 64 4.86 -0.22 2.33
CA CYS A 64 3.85 0.84 2.30
C CYS A 64 3.47 1.22 0.87
N CYS A 65 4.47 1.44 0.01
CA CYS A 65 4.26 1.72 -1.41
C CYS A 65 3.50 0.58 -2.10
N ALA A 66 3.84 -0.66 -1.80
CA ALA A 66 3.17 -1.83 -2.36
C ALA A 66 1.71 -1.92 -1.91
N GLN A 67 1.42 -1.68 -0.65
CA GLN A 67 0.05 -1.71 -0.14
C GLN A 67 -0.81 -0.61 -0.74
N ILE A 68 -0.30 0.60 -0.82
CA ILE A 68 -1.03 1.74 -1.41
C ILE A 68 -1.15 1.58 -2.93
N GLY A 69 -0.04 1.31 -3.60
CA GLY A 69 0.02 1.31 -5.04
C GLY A 69 -0.51 0.04 -5.66
N LEU A 70 0.10 -1.08 -5.31
CA LEU A 70 -0.19 -2.34 -5.98
C LEU A 70 -1.45 -3.02 -5.44
N VAL A 71 -1.52 -3.26 -4.14
CA VAL A 71 -2.63 -4.03 -3.57
C VAL A 71 -3.93 -3.24 -3.66
N SER A 72 -3.90 -1.97 -3.32
CA SER A 72 -5.08 -1.11 -3.41
C SER A 72 -5.57 -0.95 -4.86
N LEU A 73 -4.65 -0.82 -5.81
CA LEU A 73 -5.01 -0.78 -7.23
C LEU A 73 -5.64 -2.10 -7.68
N GLY A 74 -5.06 -3.23 -7.26
CA GLY A 74 -5.62 -4.54 -7.58
C GLY A 74 -7.04 -4.71 -7.05
N ILE A 75 -7.29 -4.27 -5.82
CA ILE A 75 -8.63 -4.28 -5.22
C ILE A 75 -9.60 -3.42 -6.03
N TYR A 76 -9.18 -2.23 -6.42
CA TYR A 76 -9.99 -1.33 -7.24
C TYR A 76 -10.36 -1.96 -8.59
N LEU A 77 -9.38 -2.53 -9.28
CA LEU A 77 -9.60 -3.14 -10.60
C LEU A 77 -10.49 -4.39 -10.54
N LEU A 78 -10.44 -5.14 -9.46
CA LEU A 78 -11.30 -6.31 -9.26
C LEU A 78 -12.71 -5.93 -8.80
N GLY A 79 -12.86 -4.74 -8.22
CA GLY A 79 -14.15 -4.21 -7.80
C GLY A 79 -14.54 -4.59 -6.37
N GLU A 80 -15.52 -3.86 -5.86
CA GLU A 80 -15.99 -3.97 -4.47
C GLU A 80 -16.55 -5.35 -4.13
N GLU A 81 -17.08 -6.05 -5.11
CA GLU A 81 -17.72 -7.37 -4.96
C GLU A 81 -16.73 -8.54 -4.93
N SER A 82 -15.44 -8.29 -5.19
CA SER A 82 -14.44 -9.35 -5.24
C SER A 82 -14.13 -9.92 -3.86
N LYS A 83 -13.71 -11.20 -3.83
CA LYS A 83 -13.31 -11.88 -2.59
C LYS A 83 -11.82 -11.68 -2.33
N ILE A 84 -11.47 -11.51 -1.05
CA ILE A 84 -10.07 -11.32 -0.62
C ILE A 84 -9.19 -12.50 -1.02
N GLU A 85 -9.71 -13.73 -0.98
CA GLU A 85 -8.98 -14.93 -1.38
C GLU A 85 -8.52 -14.90 -2.83
N ASP A 86 -9.37 -14.41 -3.72
CA ASP A 86 -9.03 -14.22 -5.14
C ASP A 86 -7.94 -13.16 -5.33
N LEU A 87 -7.95 -12.15 -4.47
CA LEU A 87 -6.94 -11.10 -4.45
C LEU A 87 -5.56 -11.63 -4.07
N VAL A 88 -5.46 -12.40 -3.01
CA VAL A 88 -4.18 -12.95 -2.52
C VAL A 88 -3.54 -13.86 -3.56
N LEU A 89 -4.32 -14.72 -4.19
CA LEU A 89 -3.82 -15.63 -5.24
C LEU A 89 -3.33 -14.87 -6.48
N LYS A 90 -4.13 -13.96 -7.00
CA LYS A 90 -3.76 -13.14 -8.16
C LYS A 90 -2.57 -12.25 -7.86
N TRP A 91 -2.48 -11.73 -6.65
CA TRP A 91 -1.41 -10.87 -6.20
C TRP A 91 -0.06 -11.60 -6.12
N SER A 92 -0.05 -12.78 -5.52
CA SER A 92 1.14 -13.62 -5.49
C SER A 92 1.63 -13.93 -6.90
N PHE A 93 0.71 -14.16 -7.82
CA PHE A 93 1.01 -14.39 -9.23
C PHE A 93 1.62 -13.14 -9.88
N TYR A 94 1.05 -11.97 -9.61
CA TYR A 94 1.50 -10.71 -10.21
C TYR A 94 2.92 -10.34 -9.76
N CYS A 95 3.22 -10.46 -8.48
CA CYS A 95 4.55 -10.19 -7.93
C CYS A 95 5.62 -11.14 -8.48
N LEU A 96 5.24 -12.38 -8.80
CA LEU A 96 6.14 -13.38 -9.38
C LEU A 96 6.48 -13.11 -10.84
N PHE A 97 5.50 -12.60 -11.63
CA PHE A 97 5.63 -12.51 -13.09
C PHE A 97 5.95 -11.10 -13.63
N PHE A 98 5.81 -10.05 -12.79
CA PHE A 98 6.05 -8.68 -13.25
C PHE A 98 6.95 -7.89 -12.28
N PRO A 99 8.17 -8.39 -11.99
CA PRO A 99 9.08 -7.72 -11.07
C PRO A 99 9.64 -6.39 -11.62
N GLU A 100 9.54 -6.15 -12.92
CA GLU A 100 10.05 -4.95 -13.57
C GLU A 100 9.12 -3.74 -13.51
N LYS A 101 7.93 -3.86 -12.96
CA LYS A 101 7.01 -2.72 -12.77
C LYS A 101 7.49 -1.85 -11.62
N GLY A 102 8.08 -0.72 -11.96
CA GLY A 102 8.76 0.16 -11.00
C GLY A 102 7.83 0.95 -10.08
N PHE A 103 8.38 1.32 -8.93
CA PHE A 103 7.71 2.17 -7.95
C PHE A 103 8.22 3.60 -8.06
N VAL A 104 7.32 4.58 -8.05
CA VAL A 104 7.67 5.98 -7.88
C VAL A 104 7.32 6.39 -6.45
N TYR A 105 8.33 6.82 -5.70
CA TYR A 105 8.20 7.23 -4.31
C TYR A 105 8.28 8.74 -4.19
N ASN A 106 7.33 9.33 -3.48
CA ASN A 106 7.37 10.72 -3.06
C ASN A 106 7.25 10.76 -1.52
N GLN A 107 8.07 11.55 -0.86
CA GLN A 107 8.18 11.59 0.60
C GLN A 107 6.86 11.79 1.36
N ASN A 108 5.88 12.42 0.75
CA ASN A 108 4.59 12.71 1.39
C ASN A 108 3.40 12.03 0.70
N LEU A 109 3.64 11.38 -0.43
CA LEU A 109 2.60 10.80 -1.25
C LEU A 109 3.14 9.54 -1.93
N PHE A 110 2.51 8.42 -1.67
CA PHE A 110 2.89 7.17 -2.30
C PHE A 110 2.05 6.97 -3.55
N THR A 111 2.67 7.10 -4.69
CA THR A 111 2.05 6.87 -5.99
C THR A 111 2.73 5.69 -6.65
N LEU A 112 1.96 4.74 -7.07
CA LEU A 112 2.44 3.69 -7.94
C LEU A 112 1.88 3.93 -9.34
N ASP A 113 2.75 4.27 -10.27
CA ASP A 113 2.42 4.32 -11.68
C ASP A 113 2.94 3.06 -12.36
N PHE A 114 2.06 2.35 -13.03
CA PHE A 114 2.50 1.28 -13.91
C PHE A 114 3.06 1.91 -15.18
N ILE A 115 4.38 1.89 -15.29
CA ILE A 115 5.05 2.26 -16.51
C ILE A 115 4.91 1.06 -17.47
N SER A 116 4.07 1.26 -18.44
CA SER A 116 3.88 0.26 -19.50
C SER A 116 5.05 0.28 -20.46
#